data_217dcb2185b33a482c2b063cb8c92cae
#
_entry.id   217dcb2185b33a482c2b063cb8c92cae
#
_cell.length_a   1.000
_cell.length_b   1.000
_cell.length_c   1.000
_cell.angle_alpha   90.00
_cell.angle_beta   90.00
_cell.angle_gamma   90.00
#
_symmetry.space_group_name_H-M   'P 1'
#
loop_
_entity.id
_entity.type
_entity.pdbx_description
1 polymer ?
#
loop_
_entity_poly.entity_id
_entity_poly.type
_entity_poly.pdbx_seq_one_letter_code
_entity_poly.pdbx_strand_id
1 'polypeptide(L)'
;MKADSRSADEGLALDVLIVGAGPAGLTAGMYLARYRRRVRIVHDGSSRALWVPRSRNIPGFPEGIAGPDLIARMSDHAVRYGAEIVESRVEEIACGQNDEGFRTRLADGATIDARGLILATGVDTNLAKLDSGDHDNAVRNGVLRYCPICDGFEHGDERIAVLGSDLRGAAEAMFLRQYSSDVTLIPKWQVALTDRQRSELEASGVDVLEGRVLRLDATEEAMFVTIEGETEPRRFDTLYPAFGSTPRSELAAMLGPLTDPNGCIPFGAFSDGLLPGVYAAGDVIEGLDQISVAIGQAAMAATRLHNWLREQDGHVMADQK
;
A
#
# COMPACT_ATOMS: atom_id res chain seq x y z
N MET A 1 32.04 -24.37 11.55
CA MET A 1 31.11 -24.25 10.42
C MET A 1 31.84 -23.58 9.28
N LYS A 2 32.11 -24.31 8.20
CA LYS A 2 32.84 -23.79 7.05
C LYS A 2 31.92 -22.85 6.29
N ALA A 3 32.34 -21.60 6.10
CA ALA A 3 31.73 -20.66 5.16
C ALA A 3 32.00 -21.22 3.74
N ASP A 4 30.94 -21.69 3.09
CA ASP A 4 30.98 -22.06 1.68
C ASP A 4 31.00 -20.73 0.88
N SER A 5 32.18 -20.43 0.35
CA SER A 5 32.38 -19.34 -0.60
C SER A 5 31.75 -19.75 -1.92
N ARG A 6 30.46 -19.47 -2.12
CA ARG A 6 29.85 -19.53 -3.44
C ARG A 6 30.34 -18.33 -4.22
N SER A 7 31.29 -18.58 -5.11
CA SER A 7 31.71 -17.68 -6.17
C SER A 7 30.51 -17.25 -7.00
N ALA A 8 30.54 -15.98 -7.47
CA ALA A 8 29.59 -15.36 -8.36
C ALA A 8 29.14 -16.32 -9.48
N ASP A 9 27.90 -16.77 -9.40
CA ASP A 9 27.25 -17.59 -10.43
C ASP A 9 26.59 -16.63 -11.44
N GLU A 10 27.44 -16.03 -12.29
CA GLU A 10 27.00 -15.23 -13.43
C GLU A 10 26.40 -16.18 -14.48
N GLY A 11 25.09 -16.43 -14.43
CA GLY A 11 24.42 -17.16 -15.51
C GLY A 11 23.13 -17.91 -15.19
N LEU A 12 22.79 -18.13 -13.94
CA LEU A 12 21.54 -18.81 -13.60
C LEU A 12 20.43 -17.78 -13.27
N ALA A 13 19.30 -17.84 -13.97
CA ALA A 13 18.13 -17.02 -13.68
C ALA A 13 17.72 -17.10 -12.20
N LEU A 14 17.20 -16.00 -11.63
CA LEU A 14 16.64 -16.01 -10.28
C LEU A 14 15.44 -16.97 -10.21
N ASP A 15 15.21 -17.57 -9.05
CA ASP A 15 13.94 -18.27 -8.86
C ASP A 15 12.77 -17.30 -8.85
N VAL A 16 12.91 -16.18 -8.12
CA VAL A 16 11.83 -15.18 -7.99
C VAL A 16 12.39 -13.75 -7.98
N LEU A 17 11.78 -12.90 -8.78
CA LEU A 17 11.89 -11.45 -8.66
C LEU A 17 10.64 -10.91 -7.96
N ILE A 18 10.84 -10.02 -6.99
CA ILE A 18 9.79 -9.29 -6.28
C ILE A 18 9.92 -7.82 -6.61
N VAL A 19 8.84 -7.17 -7.01
CA VAL A 19 8.81 -5.73 -7.29
C VAL A 19 8.10 -5.00 -6.17
N GLY A 20 8.87 -4.20 -5.43
CA GLY A 20 8.43 -3.43 -4.26
C GLY A 20 8.97 -3.98 -2.94
N ALA A 21 9.53 -3.09 -2.09
CA ALA A 21 10.03 -3.37 -0.76
C ALA A 21 9.16 -2.77 0.35
N GLY A 22 7.83 -2.76 0.15
CA GLY A 22 6.86 -2.53 1.20
C GLY A 22 6.66 -3.78 2.06
N PRO A 23 5.73 -3.75 3.03
CA PRO A 23 5.43 -4.90 3.91
C PRO A 23 5.14 -6.19 3.15
N ALA A 24 4.43 -6.10 2.01
CA ALA A 24 4.16 -7.26 1.16
C ALA A 24 5.44 -7.84 0.56
N GLY A 25 6.22 -7.05 -0.17
CA GLY A 25 7.42 -7.54 -0.86
C GLY A 25 8.48 -8.08 0.08
N LEU A 26 8.73 -7.40 1.20
CA LEU A 26 9.69 -7.85 2.22
C LEU A 26 9.25 -9.14 2.90
N THR A 27 7.94 -9.31 3.16
CA THR A 27 7.39 -10.57 3.70
C THR A 27 7.55 -11.70 2.69
N ALA A 28 7.17 -11.48 1.43
CA ALA A 28 7.32 -12.49 0.39
C ALA A 28 8.79 -12.91 0.21
N GLY A 29 9.71 -11.94 0.19
CA GLY A 29 11.14 -12.18 0.08
C GLY A 29 11.69 -13.02 1.24
N MET A 30 11.30 -12.69 2.46
CA MET A 30 11.66 -13.46 3.65
C MET A 30 11.17 -14.92 3.56
N TYR A 31 9.90 -15.14 3.19
CA TYR A 31 9.34 -16.50 3.05
C TYR A 31 10.06 -17.31 1.98
N LEU A 32 10.24 -16.75 0.78
CA LEU A 32 10.90 -17.43 -0.34
C LEU A 32 12.36 -17.73 -0.04
N ALA A 33 13.10 -16.80 0.58
CA ALA A 33 14.49 -17.03 1.01
C ALA A 33 14.56 -18.16 2.05
N ARG A 34 13.59 -18.25 2.99
CA ARG A 34 13.48 -19.38 3.94
C ARG A 34 13.16 -20.71 3.25
N TYR A 35 12.45 -20.68 2.12
CA TYR A 35 12.26 -21.85 1.25
C TYR A 35 13.50 -22.17 0.39
N ARG A 36 14.61 -21.44 0.62
CA ARG A 36 15.89 -21.59 -0.10
C ARG A 36 15.79 -21.29 -1.60
N ARG A 37 14.87 -20.39 -1.97
CA ARG A 37 14.80 -19.84 -3.32
C ARG A 37 15.77 -18.66 -3.45
N ARG A 38 16.35 -18.50 -4.64
CA ARG A 38 17.13 -17.30 -4.99
C ARG A 38 16.17 -16.17 -5.30
N VAL A 39 16.14 -15.16 -4.41
CA VAL A 39 15.17 -14.08 -4.42
C VAL A 39 15.85 -12.74 -4.48
N ARG A 40 15.39 -11.90 -5.37
CA ARG A 40 15.75 -10.49 -5.41
C ARG A 40 14.50 -9.63 -5.29
N ILE A 41 14.56 -8.63 -4.42
CA ILE A 41 13.55 -7.60 -4.24
C ILE A 41 14.10 -6.33 -4.89
N VAL A 42 13.36 -5.76 -5.85
CA VAL A 42 13.71 -4.49 -6.49
C VAL A 42 12.67 -3.45 -6.10
N HIS A 43 13.14 -2.27 -5.67
CA HIS A 43 12.26 -1.17 -5.23
C HIS A 43 12.85 0.20 -5.53
N ASP A 44 11.99 1.19 -5.68
CA ASP A 44 12.34 2.59 -5.96
C ASP A 44 12.41 3.50 -4.71
N GLY A 45 12.39 2.93 -3.52
CA GLY A 45 12.43 3.66 -2.25
C GLY A 45 11.09 4.26 -1.81
N SER A 46 10.02 4.12 -2.58
CA SER A 46 8.75 4.85 -2.39
C SER A 46 7.67 4.09 -1.61
N SER A 47 8.02 3.19 -0.68
CA SER A 47 7.02 2.47 0.11
C SER A 47 6.14 3.43 0.93
N ARG A 48 4.81 3.33 0.77
CA ARG A 48 3.82 4.10 1.56
C ARG A 48 4.01 3.91 3.08
N ALA A 49 4.45 2.75 3.51
CA ALA A 49 4.69 2.47 4.92
C ALA A 49 5.77 3.39 5.54
N LEU A 50 6.70 3.94 4.75
CA LEU A 50 7.72 4.89 5.23
C LEU A 50 7.12 6.22 5.72
N TRP A 51 5.92 6.57 5.25
CA TRP A 51 5.22 7.79 5.67
C TRP A 51 4.49 7.65 7.00
N VAL A 52 4.28 6.42 7.48
CA VAL A 52 3.52 6.17 8.71
C VAL A 52 4.35 6.61 9.91
N PRO A 53 3.97 7.71 10.63
CA PRO A 53 4.73 8.18 11.78
C PRO A 53 4.79 7.13 12.89
N ARG A 54 3.66 6.48 13.15
CA ARG A 54 3.52 5.36 14.08
C ARG A 54 2.26 4.55 13.75
N SER A 55 2.42 3.27 13.46
CA SER A 55 1.31 2.34 13.34
C SER A 55 1.07 1.62 14.67
N ARG A 56 -0.18 1.63 15.16
CA ARG A 56 -0.59 0.96 16.40
C ARG A 56 -1.49 -0.23 16.18
N ASN A 57 -1.87 -0.49 14.93
CA ASN A 57 -2.74 -1.61 14.57
C ASN A 57 -1.99 -2.81 13.96
N ILE A 58 -0.68 -2.90 14.15
CA ILE A 58 0.12 -4.07 13.79
C ILE A 58 0.24 -5.00 15.00
N PRO A 59 -0.29 -6.23 14.94
CA PRO A 59 -0.15 -7.20 16.03
C PRO A 59 1.31 -7.44 16.41
N GLY A 60 1.60 -7.48 17.72
CA GLY A 60 2.96 -7.66 18.23
C GLY A 60 3.68 -6.34 18.58
N PHE A 61 3.10 -5.18 18.27
CA PHE A 61 3.65 -3.86 18.60
C PHE A 61 2.64 -3.04 19.43
N PRO A 62 2.44 -3.35 20.72
CA PRO A 62 1.42 -2.70 21.54
C PRO A 62 1.67 -1.19 21.72
N GLU A 63 2.94 -0.76 21.71
CA GLU A 63 3.33 0.66 21.77
C GLU A 63 3.36 1.31 20.37
N GLY A 64 2.98 0.57 19.34
CA GLY A 64 3.12 0.96 17.96
C GLY A 64 4.57 0.94 17.47
N ILE A 65 4.74 1.08 16.17
CA ILE A 65 6.04 1.12 15.52
C ILE A 65 6.03 2.18 14.42
N ALA A 66 7.11 2.96 14.30
CA ALA A 66 7.28 3.88 13.19
C ALA A 66 7.46 3.11 11.87
N GLY A 67 6.89 3.63 10.79
CA GLY A 67 6.97 2.97 9.48
C GLY A 67 8.41 2.70 9.01
N PRO A 68 9.33 3.67 9.09
CA PRO A 68 10.74 3.44 8.76
C PRO A 68 11.39 2.32 9.59
N ASP A 69 11.11 2.25 10.89
CA ASP A 69 11.64 1.19 11.77
C ASP A 69 11.07 -0.18 11.41
N LEU A 70 9.78 -0.23 11.05
CA LEU A 70 9.14 -1.46 10.59
C LEU A 70 9.81 -1.96 9.30
N ILE A 71 9.95 -1.09 8.29
CA ILE A 71 10.57 -1.44 7.02
C ILE A 71 12.02 -1.89 7.21
N ALA A 72 12.80 -1.19 8.04
CA ALA A 72 14.17 -1.58 8.36
C ALA A 72 14.23 -3.00 8.97
N ARG A 73 13.40 -3.29 9.99
CA ARG A 73 13.35 -4.62 10.62
C ARG A 73 12.91 -5.71 9.65
N MET A 74 11.96 -5.43 8.76
CA MET A 74 11.50 -6.38 7.75
C MET A 74 12.58 -6.62 6.68
N SER A 75 13.31 -5.58 6.29
CA SER A 75 14.45 -5.68 5.36
C SER A 75 15.57 -6.55 5.96
N ASP A 76 15.99 -6.27 7.19
CA ASP A 76 16.99 -7.07 7.91
C ASP A 76 16.54 -8.53 8.03
N HIS A 77 15.24 -8.75 8.25
CA HIS A 77 14.70 -10.10 8.35
C HIS A 77 14.77 -10.86 7.02
N ALA A 78 14.45 -10.22 5.89
CA ALA A 78 14.53 -10.82 4.57
C ALA A 78 16.02 -11.13 4.18
N VAL A 79 16.90 -10.15 4.37
CA VAL A 79 18.35 -10.27 4.07
C VAL A 79 19.00 -11.35 4.92
N ARG A 80 18.61 -11.48 6.18
CA ARG A 80 19.13 -12.54 7.09
C ARG A 80 18.97 -13.95 6.55
N TYR A 81 17.94 -14.21 5.75
CA TYR A 81 17.71 -15.51 5.11
C TYR A 81 18.23 -15.59 3.67
N GLY A 82 18.83 -14.52 3.16
CA GLY A 82 19.51 -14.51 1.87
C GLY A 82 18.70 -13.87 0.73
N ALA A 83 17.64 -13.13 1.01
CA ALA A 83 17.03 -12.27 -0.01
C ALA A 83 17.96 -11.11 -0.34
N GLU A 84 18.14 -10.82 -1.63
CA GLU A 84 18.84 -9.61 -2.10
C GLU A 84 17.85 -8.48 -2.23
N ILE A 85 18.22 -7.28 -1.75
CA ILE A 85 17.41 -6.07 -1.91
C ILE A 85 18.22 -5.07 -2.75
N VAL A 86 17.62 -4.61 -3.84
CA VAL A 86 18.25 -3.68 -4.79
C VAL A 86 17.37 -2.47 -4.95
N GLU A 87 17.92 -1.30 -4.68
CA GLU A 87 17.26 -0.03 -4.95
C GLU A 87 17.42 0.32 -6.43
N SER A 88 16.36 0.17 -7.17
CA SER A 88 16.21 0.54 -8.57
C SER A 88 14.73 0.54 -8.94
N ARG A 89 14.38 1.20 -10.04
CA ARG A 89 13.02 1.17 -10.58
C ARG A 89 12.91 0.11 -11.66
N VAL A 90 11.87 -0.72 -11.58
CA VAL A 90 11.46 -1.60 -12.66
C VAL A 90 10.64 -0.78 -13.65
N GLU A 91 11.06 -0.77 -14.92
CA GLU A 91 10.37 -0.03 -15.98
C GLU A 91 9.56 -0.93 -16.90
N GLU A 92 9.99 -2.19 -17.07
CA GLU A 92 9.36 -3.09 -18.02
C GLU A 92 9.46 -4.54 -17.56
N ILE A 93 8.39 -5.29 -17.77
CA ILE A 93 8.33 -6.74 -17.56
C ILE A 93 7.74 -7.37 -18.81
N ALA A 94 8.38 -8.44 -19.30
CA ALA A 94 7.91 -9.23 -20.41
C ALA A 94 8.07 -10.73 -20.11
N CYS A 95 7.26 -11.57 -20.74
CA CYS A 95 7.51 -13.02 -20.76
C CYS A 95 8.85 -13.31 -21.39
N GLY A 96 9.57 -14.29 -20.83
CA GLY A 96 10.86 -14.74 -21.34
C GLY A 96 10.73 -15.40 -22.73
N GLN A 97 11.87 -15.73 -23.35
CA GLN A 97 11.87 -16.44 -24.62
C GLN A 97 11.23 -17.83 -24.44
N ASN A 98 10.40 -18.23 -25.39
CA ASN A 98 9.64 -19.51 -25.37
C ASN A 98 8.71 -19.67 -24.15
N ASP A 99 8.22 -18.56 -23.58
CA ASP A 99 7.39 -18.52 -22.37
C ASP A 99 8.07 -19.12 -21.12
N GLU A 100 9.42 -19.18 -21.10
CA GLU A 100 10.18 -19.65 -19.96
C GLU A 100 10.59 -18.47 -19.06
N GLY A 101 9.82 -18.24 -17.97
CA GLY A 101 10.09 -17.20 -16.99
C GLY A 101 9.79 -15.78 -17.49
N PHE A 102 10.46 -14.82 -16.89
CA PHE A 102 10.19 -13.39 -17.08
C PHE A 102 11.50 -12.61 -17.21
N ARG A 103 11.52 -11.66 -18.14
CA ARG A 103 12.58 -10.68 -18.27
C ARG A 103 12.12 -9.31 -17.81
N THR A 104 12.89 -8.71 -16.92
CA THR A 104 12.60 -7.41 -16.32
C THR A 104 13.71 -6.44 -16.66
N ARG A 105 13.37 -5.22 -17.12
CA ARG A 105 14.31 -4.13 -17.36
C ARG A 105 14.23 -3.09 -16.25
N LEU A 106 15.38 -2.70 -15.76
CA LEU A 106 15.54 -1.65 -14.75
C LEU A 106 15.81 -0.28 -15.38
N ALA A 107 15.67 0.79 -14.61
CA ALA A 107 15.86 2.16 -15.05
C ALA A 107 17.30 2.49 -15.52
N ASP A 108 18.30 1.76 -15.06
CA ASP A 108 19.68 1.85 -15.50
C ASP A 108 19.99 1.04 -16.78
N GLY A 109 18.95 0.38 -17.33
CA GLY A 109 19.05 -0.48 -18.51
C GLY A 109 19.49 -1.92 -18.20
N ALA A 110 19.83 -2.25 -16.98
CA ALA A 110 20.12 -3.64 -16.58
C ALA A 110 18.89 -4.51 -16.73
N THR A 111 19.10 -5.81 -17.01
CA THR A 111 18.02 -6.79 -17.12
C THR A 111 18.18 -7.90 -16.09
N ILE A 112 17.05 -8.37 -15.60
CA ILE A 112 16.97 -9.48 -14.63
C ILE A 112 16.04 -10.53 -15.22
N ASP A 113 16.52 -11.76 -15.32
CA ASP A 113 15.72 -12.92 -15.69
C ASP A 113 15.32 -13.70 -14.43
N ALA A 114 14.04 -14.03 -14.29
CA ALA A 114 13.49 -14.78 -13.16
C ALA A 114 12.45 -15.79 -13.62
N ARG A 115 12.34 -16.90 -12.88
CA ARG A 115 11.35 -17.96 -13.18
C ARG A 115 9.95 -17.56 -12.73
N GLY A 116 9.84 -16.74 -11.70
CA GLY A 116 8.57 -16.27 -11.17
C GLY A 116 8.63 -14.84 -10.70
N LEU A 117 7.45 -14.21 -10.59
CA LEU A 117 7.27 -12.82 -10.18
C LEU A 117 6.29 -12.68 -9.03
N ILE A 118 6.57 -11.73 -8.13
CA ILE A 118 5.57 -11.18 -7.20
C ILE A 118 5.52 -9.66 -7.39
N LEU A 119 4.34 -9.17 -7.76
CA LEU A 119 4.05 -7.74 -7.86
C LEU A 119 3.56 -7.24 -6.49
N ALA A 120 4.39 -6.46 -5.82
CA ALA A 120 4.13 -5.86 -4.51
C ALA A 120 4.29 -4.33 -4.56
N THR A 121 3.85 -3.75 -5.68
CA THR A 121 4.06 -2.35 -6.07
C THR A 121 3.25 -1.34 -5.25
N GLY A 122 2.16 -1.79 -4.62
CA GLY A 122 1.33 -0.98 -3.76
C GLY A 122 0.50 0.08 -4.49
N VAL A 123 0.26 1.21 -3.82
CA VAL A 123 -0.55 2.31 -4.33
C VAL A 123 0.12 3.66 -4.09
N ASP A 124 -0.26 4.65 -4.87
CA ASP A 124 0.00 6.07 -4.62
C ASP A 124 -1.20 6.68 -3.89
N THR A 125 -0.95 7.32 -2.75
CA THR A 125 -2.00 8.06 -2.01
C THR A 125 -2.32 9.36 -2.72
N ASN A 126 -3.61 9.64 -2.95
CA ASN A 126 -4.05 10.90 -3.54
C ASN A 126 -4.01 12.01 -2.49
N LEU A 127 -2.98 12.85 -2.56
CA LEU A 127 -2.67 13.83 -1.52
C LEU A 127 -3.59 15.06 -1.57
N ALA A 128 -3.89 15.60 -0.39
CA ALA A 128 -4.43 16.95 -0.26
C ALA A 128 -3.33 17.98 -0.53
N LYS A 129 -3.65 18.98 -1.35
CA LYS A 129 -2.74 20.10 -1.57
C LYS A 129 -2.99 21.13 -0.48
N LEU A 130 -1.97 21.45 0.30
CA LEU A 130 -1.98 22.54 1.26
C LEU A 130 -1.65 23.87 0.56
N ASP A 131 -2.28 24.94 1.00
CA ASP A 131 -1.98 26.31 0.56
C ASP A 131 -0.88 26.94 1.41
N SER A 132 -0.80 26.57 2.69
CA SER A 132 0.34 26.86 3.56
C SER A 132 0.60 25.74 4.55
N GLY A 133 1.81 25.71 5.10
CA GLY A 133 2.30 24.62 5.92
C GLY A 133 3.01 23.54 5.09
N ASP A 134 3.75 22.71 5.78
CA ASP A 134 4.49 21.59 5.20
C ASP A 134 3.67 20.30 5.33
N HIS A 135 3.42 19.61 4.22
CA HIS A 135 2.60 18.41 4.17
C HIS A 135 3.15 17.29 5.06
N ASP A 136 4.47 17.04 4.99
CA ASP A 136 5.09 15.94 5.73
C ASP A 136 5.12 16.23 7.24
N ASN A 137 5.27 17.51 7.62
CA ASN A 137 5.14 17.94 9.01
C ASN A 137 3.69 17.80 9.49
N ALA A 138 2.70 18.18 8.68
CA ALA A 138 1.28 18.02 9.02
C ALA A 138 0.92 16.54 9.26
N VAL A 139 1.42 15.63 8.42
CA VAL A 139 1.26 14.18 8.61
C VAL A 139 2.00 13.71 9.86
N ARG A 140 3.23 14.16 10.08
CA ARG A 140 4.06 13.76 11.25
C ARG A 140 3.45 14.23 12.56
N ASN A 141 2.89 15.42 12.59
CA ASN A 141 2.25 16.01 13.77
C ASN A 141 0.83 15.48 14.03
N GLY A 142 0.25 14.75 13.08
CA GLY A 142 -1.06 14.14 13.26
C GLY A 142 -2.25 15.00 12.82
N VAL A 143 -2.00 16.24 12.39
CA VAL A 143 -3.08 17.14 11.95
C VAL A 143 -3.62 16.80 10.56
N LEU A 144 -2.85 16.05 9.76
CA LEU A 144 -3.27 15.53 8.46
C LEU A 144 -3.10 14.00 8.42
N ARG A 145 -4.18 13.27 8.13
CA ARG A 145 -4.22 11.79 8.14
C ARG A 145 -4.92 11.25 6.91
N TYR A 146 -4.56 10.03 6.48
CA TYR A 146 -5.08 9.42 5.26
C TYR A 146 -5.74 8.06 5.49
N CYS A 147 -5.86 7.61 6.74
CA CYS A 147 -6.37 6.28 7.01
C CYS A 147 -7.13 6.21 8.34
N PRO A 148 -8.45 6.39 8.33
CA PRO A 148 -9.27 6.30 9.55
C PRO A 148 -9.12 4.99 10.32
N ILE A 149 -8.90 3.87 9.61
CA ILE A 149 -8.70 2.54 10.23
C ILE A 149 -7.35 2.45 10.95
N CYS A 150 -6.35 3.24 10.51
CA CYS A 150 -4.99 3.18 11.04
C CYS A 150 -4.86 3.91 12.38
N ASP A 151 -5.54 5.04 12.52
CA ASP A 151 -5.30 5.99 13.61
C ASP A 151 -6.55 6.74 14.12
N GLY A 152 -7.76 6.41 13.64
CA GLY A 152 -8.98 7.04 14.14
C GLY A 152 -9.19 6.87 15.66
N PHE A 153 -8.67 5.79 16.25
CA PHE A 153 -8.73 5.56 17.69
C PHE A 153 -7.93 6.60 18.49
N GLU A 154 -6.80 7.05 17.96
CA GLU A 154 -5.92 8.02 18.59
C GLU A 154 -6.48 9.45 18.57
N HIS A 155 -7.44 9.73 17.68
CA HIS A 155 -8.10 11.02 17.50
C HIS A 155 -9.49 11.07 18.15
N GLY A 156 -9.72 10.25 19.17
CA GLY A 156 -10.95 10.27 19.96
C GLY A 156 -11.18 11.64 20.59
N ASP A 157 -12.46 12.09 20.53
CA ASP A 157 -12.91 13.38 21.10
C ASP A 157 -12.31 14.66 20.45
N GLU A 158 -11.52 14.53 19.38
CA GLU A 158 -11.02 15.66 18.59
C GLU A 158 -12.08 16.18 17.63
N ARG A 159 -11.94 17.45 17.21
CA ARG A 159 -12.68 18.02 16.09
C ARG A 159 -12.07 17.54 14.78
N ILE A 160 -12.76 16.62 14.12
CA ILE A 160 -12.28 15.94 12.91
C ILE A 160 -12.96 16.50 11.66
N ALA A 161 -12.17 16.90 10.66
CA ALA A 161 -12.65 17.17 9.33
C ALA A 161 -12.43 15.98 8.40
N VAL A 162 -13.42 15.64 7.58
CA VAL A 162 -13.26 14.74 6.43
C VAL A 162 -13.41 15.54 5.15
N LEU A 163 -12.37 15.62 4.36
CA LEU A 163 -12.39 16.35 3.09
C LEU A 163 -12.76 15.41 1.95
N GLY A 164 -14.00 15.46 1.50
CA GLY A 164 -14.53 14.61 0.44
C GLY A 164 -15.88 15.08 -0.07
N SER A 165 -16.20 14.81 -1.34
CA SER A 165 -17.43 15.31 -1.99
C SER A 165 -18.41 14.20 -2.36
N ASP A 166 -18.08 12.94 -2.12
CA ASP A 166 -18.78 11.76 -2.61
C ASP A 166 -19.10 10.76 -1.48
N LEU A 167 -19.58 9.58 -1.87
CA LEU A 167 -19.88 8.49 -0.94
C LEU A 167 -18.68 8.02 -0.13
N ARG A 168 -17.46 8.13 -0.64
CA ARG A 168 -16.25 7.75 0.09
C ARG A 168 -16.05 8.70 1.27
N GLY A 169 -16.10 10.00 1.03
CA GLY A 169 -16.02 10.99 2.11
C GLY A 169 -17.11 10.79 3.17
N ALA A 170 -18.34 10.53 2.74
CA ALA A 170 -19.46 10.24 3.63
C ALA A 170 -19.21 8.99 4.48
N ALA A 171 -18.73 7.89 3.87
CA ALA A 171 -18.44 6.64 4.56
C ALA A 171 -17.29 6.81 5.58
N GLU A 172 -16.23 7.53 5.23
CA GLU A 172 -15.12 7.81 6.16
C GLU A 172 -15.57 8.71 7.32
N ALA A 173 -16.41 9.71 7.08
CA ALA A 173 -16.99 10.55 8.14
C ALA A 173 -17.86 9.73 9.11
N MET A 174 -18.72 8.87 8.59
CA MET A 174 -19.52 7.96 9.42
C MET A 174 -18.63 6.98 10.22
N PHE A 175 -17.55 6.49 9.63
CA PHE A 175 -16.60 5.62 10.32
C PHE A 175 -15.93 6.36 11.50
N LEU A 176 -15.48 7.60 11.29
CA LEU A 176 -14.83 8.42 12.32
C LEU A 176 -15.76 8.83 13.45
N ARG A 177 -17.10 8.88 13.20
CA ARG A 177 -18.11 9.09 14.26
C ARG A 177 -18.08 8.03 15.36
N GLN A 178 -17.47 6.87 15.11
CA GLN A 178 -17.25 5.87 16.17
C GLN A 178 -16.26 6.37 17.23
N TYR A 179 -15.37 7.28 16.88
CA TYR A 179 -14.29 7.77 17.75
C TYR A 179 -14.55 9.18 18.28
N SER A 180 -15.08 10.08 17.49
CA SER A 180 -15.36 11.46 17.90
C SER A 180 -16.83 11.84 17.71
N SER A 181 -17.33 12.69 18.61
CA SER A 181 -18.66 13.31 18.47
C SER A 181 -18.65 14.60 17.64
N ASP A 182 -17.48 15.12 17.26
CA ASP A 182 -17.30 16.34 16.46
C ASP A 182 -16.65 16.00 15.12
N VAL A 183 -17.46 15.45 14.20
CA VAL A 183 -17.00 15.07 12.85
C VAL A 183 -17.75 15.89 11.81
N THR A 184 -17.02 16.57 10.96
CA THR A 184 -17.53 17.42 9.89
C THR A 184 -17.08 16.90 8.53
N LEU A 185 -18.05 16.62 7.63
CA LEU A 185 -17.77 16.36 6.21
C LEU A 185 -17.69 17.70 5.47
N ILE A 186 -16.55 17.92 4.82
CA ILE A 186 -16.26 19.15 4.06
C ILE A 186 -16.14 18.80 2.59
N PRO A 187 -16.93 19.42 1.70
CA PRO A 187 -16.82 19.15 0.27
C PRO A 187 -15.57 19.81 -0.33
N LYS A 188 -14.74 19.04 -1.01
CA LYS A 188 -13.66 19.59 -1.83
C LYS A 188 -14.16 20.44 -3.00
N TRP A 189 -15.33 20.01 -3.55
CA TRP A 189 -16.05 20.65 -4.64
C TRP A 189 -17.53 20.80 -4.22
N GLN A 190 -18.44 20.66 -5.16
CA GLN A 190 -19.85 20.51 -4.81
C GLN A 190 -20.12 19.11 -4.23
N VAL A 191 -20.91 19.04 -3.17
CA VAL A 191 -21.29 17.75 -2.54
C VAL A 191 -22.16 16.93 -3.50
N ALA A 192 -21.69 15.77 -3.88
CA ALA A 192 -22.40 14.82 -4.74
C ALA A 192 -23.15 13.76 -3.90
N LEU A 193 -23.95 14.22 -2.92
CA LEU A 193 -24.77 13.36 -2.06
C LEU A 193 -26.25 13.57 -2.33
N THR A 194 -27.00 12.47 -2.33
CA THR A 194 -28.47 12.52 -2.37
C THR A 194 -29.04 13.02 -1.04
N ASP A 195 -30.27 13.50 -1.04
CA ASP A 195 -30.98 13.95 0.17
C ASP A 195 -31.02 12.83 1.23
N ARG A 196 -31.23 11.59 0.80
CA ARG A 196 -31.20 10.43 1.70
C ARG A 196 -29.85 10.27 2.40
N GLN A 197 -28.73 10.35 1.66
CA GLN A 197 -27.38 10.23 2.21
C GLN A 197 -27.05 11.38 3.17
N ARG A 198 -27.51 12.58 2.88
CA ARG A 198 -27.41 13.74 3.81
C ARG A 198 -28.16 13.46 5.10
N SER A 199 -29.41 13.00 5.00
CA SER A 199 -30.21 12.65 6.18
C SER A 199 -29.59 11.52 7.00
N GLU A 200 -28.96 10.55 6.37
CA GLU A 200 -28.23 9.46 7.06
C GLU A 200 -26.99 9.99 7.83
N LEU A 201 -26.25 10.94 7.24
CA LEU A 201 -25.12 11.61 7.90
C LEU A 201 -25.57 12.44 9.10
N GLU A 202 -26.59 13.28 8.92
CA GLU A 202 -27.19 14.10 9.98
C GLU A 202 -27.70 13.23 11.14
N ALA A 203 -28.41 12.14 10.82
CA ALA A 203 -28.91 11.18 11.82
C ALA A 203 -27.78 10.48 12.58
N SER A 204 -26.61 10.33 11.97
CA SER A 204 -25.39 9.78 12.62
C SER A 204 -24.63 10.85 13.43
N GLY A 205 -25.03 12.12 13.35
CA GLY A 205 -24.38 13.23 14.01
C GLY A 205 -23.11 13.72 13.30
N VAL A 206 -23.02 13.52 11.98
CA VAL A 206 -21.99 14.13 11.13
C VAL A 206 -22.53 15.47 10.62
N ASP A 207 -21.79 16.54 10.87
CA ASP A 207 -22.07 17.82 10.26
C ASP A 207 -21.63 17.79 8.78
N VAL A 208 -22.49 18.27 7.89
CA VAL A 208 -22.18 18.41 6.46
C VAL A 208 -22.10 19.89 6.11
N LEU A 209 -20.90 20.36 5.75
CA LEU A 209 -20.74 21.75 5.34
C LEU A 209 -21.17 21.95 3.88
N GLU A 210 -21.82 23.07 3.67
CA GLU A 210 -22.06 23.61 2.34
C GLU A 210 -20.98 24.65 2.01
N GLY A 211 -20.65 24.80 0.76
CA GLY A 211 -19.63 25.74 0.33
C GLY A 211 -18.30 25.06 -0.04
N ARG A 212 -17.64 25.67 -1.00
CA ARG A 212 -16.38 25.15 -1.55
C ARG A 212 -15.22 25.50 -0.63
N VAL A 213 -14.29 24.55 -0.44
CA VAL A 213 -13.00 24.81 0.18
C VAL A 213 -12.19 25.74 -0.73
N LEU A 214 -11.77 26.87 -0.19
CA LEU A 214 -10.93 27.86 -0.86
C LEU A 214 -9.45 27.67 -0.51
N ARG A 215 -9.17 27.32 0.76
CA ARG A 215 -7.79 27.13 1.28
C ARG A 215 -7.74 26.04 2.32
N LEU A 216 -6.61 25.36 2.36
CA LEU A 216 -6.19 24.40 3.40
C LEU A 216 -4.84 24.84 3.96
N ASP A 217 -4.81 25.25 5.21
CA ASP A 217 -3.61 25.69 5.89
C ASP A 217 -3.32 24.78 7.07
N ALA A 218 -2.07 24.31 7.18
CA ALA A 218 -1.62 23.46 8.28
C ALA A 218 -0.69 24.24 9.22
N THR A 219 -0.89 24.03 10.52
CA THR A 219 0.08 24.39 11.57
C THR A 219 0.61 23.13 12.24
N GLU A 220 1.42 23.27 13.28
CA GLU A 220 1.89 22.12 14.07
C GLU A 220 0.75 21.46 14.88
N GLU A 221 -0.33 22.20 15.18
CA GLU A 221 -1.37 21.78 16.13
C GLU A 221 -2.76 21.63 15.51
N ALA A 222 -2.99 22.14 14.29
CA ALA A 222 -4.31 22.15 13.70
C ALA A 222 -4.30 22.36 12.19
N MET A 223 -5.41 21.95 11.56
CA MET A 223 -5.79 22.31 10.20
C MET A 223 -6.77 23.47 10.22
N PHE A 224 -6.58 24.41 9.31
CA PHE A 224 -7.49 25.53 9.09
C PHE A 224 -8.07 25.44 7.69
N VAL A 225 -9.39 25.48 7.60
CA VAL A 225 -10.13 25.36 6.33
C VAL A 225 -10.92 26.63 6.07
N THR A 226 -10.55 27.35 5.02
CA THR A 226 -11.31 28.51 4.54
C THR A 226 -12.39 28.04 3.59
N ILE A 227 -13.65 28.37 3.88
CA ILE A 227 -14.83 27.94 3.14
C ILE A 227 -15.50 29.16 2.49
N GLU A 228 -15.96 28.99 1.27
CA GLU A 228 -16.66 30.03 0.52
C GLU A 228 -17.91 30.49 1.27
N GLY A 229 -18.01 31.80 1.48
CA GLY A 229 -19.11 32.41 2.23
C GLY A 229 -18.90 32.52 3.74
N GLU A 230 -17.83 31.96 4.29
CA GLU A 230 -17.48 32.17 5.70
C GLU A 230 -16.42 33.27 5.85
N THR A 231 -16.49 34.01 6.96
CA THR A 231 -15.59 35.15 7.22
C THR A 231 -14.28 34.73 7.88
N GLU A 232 -14.31 33.62 8.62
CA GLU A 232 -13.17 33.11 9.37
C GLU A 232 -12.87 31.65 8.99
N PRO A 233 -11.59 31.24 8.96
CA PRO A 233 -11.24 29.83 8.74
C PRO A 233 -11.74 28.96 9.89
N ARG A 234 -12.27 27.78 9.59
CA ARG A 234 -12.61 26.78 10.59
C ARG A 234 -11.37 26.01 11.03
N ARG A 235 -11.19 25.86 12.34
CA ARG A 235 -10.15 25.08 12.94
C ARG A 235 -10.61 23.65 13.19
N PHE A 236 -9.78 22.68 12.79
CA PHE A 236 -9.93 21.25 13.08
C PHE A 236 -8.63 20.74 13.70
N ASP A 237 -8.74 19.81 14.65
CA ASP A 237 -7.58 19.19 15.26
C ASP A 237 -6.91 18.22 14.27
N THR A 238 -7.73 17.48 13.51
CA THR A 238 -7.28 16.55 12.48
C THR A 238 -8.13 16.62 11.22
N LEU A 239 -7.52 16.46 10.05
CA LEU A 239 -8.19 16.41 8.76
C LEU A 239 -7.85 15.11 8.02
N TYR A 240 -8.87 14.40 7.53
CA TYR A 240 -8.79 13.22 6.69
C TYR A 240 -9.21 13.52 5.25
N PRO A 241 -8.30 13.60 4.26
CA PRO A 241 -8.67 13.67 2.85
C PRO A 241 -9.15 12.30 2.36
N ALA A 242 -10.42 12.19 2.05
CA ALA A 242 -11.06 10.98 1.52
C ALA A 242 -10.89 10.88 -0.01
N PHE A 243 -9.67 11.00 -0.52
CA PHE A 243 -9.39 11.01 -1.97
C PHE A 243 -9.00 9.65 -2.52
N GLY A 244 -8.84 8.66 -1.64
CA GLY A 244 -8.40 7.31 -1.99
C GLY A 244 -6.95 7.24 -2.46
N SER A 245 -6.68 6.18 -3.20
CA SER A 245 -5.36 5.85 -3.72
C SER A 245 -5.46 5.38 -5.17
N THR A 246 -4.33 5.40 -5.88
CA THR A 246 -4.20 4.92 -7.26
C THR A 246 -3.28 3.69 -7.24
N PRO A 247 -3.75 2.50 -7.70
CA PRO A 247 -2.92 1.30 -7.76
C PRO A 247 -1.73 1.47 -8.71
N ARG A 248 -0.55 1.00 -8.30
CA ARG A 248 0.65 0.94 -9.15
C ARG A 248 0.68 -0.38 -9.92
N SER A 249 -0.22 -0.52 -10.85
CA SER A 249 -0.47 -1.77 -11.59
C SER A 249 0.04 -1.76 -13.04
N GLU A 250 0.80 -0.74 -13.44
CA GLU A 250 1.31 -0.58 -14.81
C GLU A 250 2.14 -1.79 -15.26
N LEU A 251 2.93 -2.36 -14.35
CA LEU A 251 3.74 -3.54 -14.63
C LEU A 251 2.87 -4.80 -14.86
N ALA A 252 1.74 -4.92 -14.15
CA ALA A 252 0.79 -5.99 -14.40
C ALA A 252 0.16 -5.84 -15.80
N ALA A 253 -0.17 -4.62 -16.20
CA ALA A 253 -0.75 -4.34 -17.52
C ALA A 253 0.19 -4.70 -18.69
N MET A 254 1.50 -4.70 -18.48
CA MET A 254 2.48 -5.15 -19.49
C MET A 254 2.42 -6.66 -19.75
N LEU A 255 1.93 -7.44 -18.78
CA LEU A 255 1.77 -8.88 -18.89
C LEU A 255 0.38 -9.29 -19.44
N GLY A 256 -0.53 -8.33 -19.64
CA GLY A 256 -1.87 -8.55 -20.18
C GLY A 256 -2.96 -7.75 -19.46
N PRO A 257 -4.24 -7.95 -19.78
CA PRO A 257 -5.36 -7.25 -19.15
C PRO A 257 -5.66 -7.85 -17.76
N LEU A 258 -4.76 -7.64 -16.81
CA LEU A 258 -4.76 -8.27 -15.49
C LEU A 258 -5.33 -7.37 -14.37
N THR A 259 -5.99 -6.25 -14.75
CA THR A 259 -6.57 -5.30 -13.80
C THR A 259 -8.06 -5.09 -14.05
N ASP A 260 -8.77 -4.67 -12.99
CA ASP A 260 -10.14 -4.22 -13.07
C ASP A 260 -10.24 -2.80 -13.71
N PRO A 261 -11.46 -2.24 -13.95
CA PRO A 261 -11.63 -0.90 -14.49
C PRO A 261 -11.06 0.23 -13.61
N ASN A 262 -10.83 -0.02 -12.33
CA ASN A 262 -10.22 0.94 -11.39
C ASN A 262 -8.69 0.83 -11.36
N GLY A 263 -8.11 -0.09 -12.12
CA GLY A 263 -6.69 -0.37 -12.17
C GLY A 263 -6.19 -1.30 -11.07
N CYS A 264 -7.06 -1.83 -10.21
CA CYS A 264 -6.67 -2.79 -9.17
C CYS A 264 -6.41 -4.18 -9.76
N ILE A 265 -5.42 -4.87 -9.23
CA ILE A 265 -5.25 -6.30 -9.46
C ILE A 265 -6.35 -7.06 -8.71
N PRO A 266 -6.98 -8.10 -9.31
CA PRO A 266 -8.06 -8.83 -8.68
C PRO A 266 -7.70 -9.44 -7.32
N PHE A 267 -8.67 -9.49 -6.40
CA PHE A 267 -8.48 -9.97 -5.02
C PHE A 267 -7.83 -11.36 -4.92
N GLY A 268 -8.10 -12.29 -5.84
CA GLY A 268 -7.53 -13.65 -5.83
C GLY A 268 -6.04 -13.75 -6.21
N ALA A 269 -5.40 -12.69 -6.66
CA ALA A 269 -4.06 -12.72 -7.24
C ALA A 269 -2.95 -13.23 -6.30
N PHE A 270 -3.11 -13.13 -4.99
CA PHE A 270 -2.17 -13.67 -4.01
C PHE A 270 -2.32 -15.18 -3.78
N SER A 271 -3.46 -15.77 -4.12
CA SER A 271 -3.74 -17.20 -3.93
C SER A 271 -3.79 -17.98 -5.25
N ASP A 272 -4.41 -17.43 -6.27
CA ASP A 272 -4.67 -18.13 -7.53
C ASP A 272 -3.64 -17.76 -8.62
N GLY A 273 -2.90 -16.65 -8.39
CA GLY A 273 -1.98 -16.07 -9.36
C GLY A 273 -2.70 -15.27 -10.45
N LEU A 274 -1.92 -14.52 -11.20
CA LEU A 274 -2.38 -13.74 -12.37
C LEU A 274 -2.16 -14.51 -13.67
N LEU A 275 -0.98 -15.12 -13.76
CA LEU A 275 -0.50 -15.99 -14.83
C LEU A 275 0.35 -17.07 -14.18
N PRO A 276 0.67 -18.18 -14.89
CA PRO A 276 1.63 -19.17 -14.40
C PRO A 276 2.93 -18.51 -13.95
N GLY A 277 3.26 -18.63 -12.66
CA GLY A 277 4.45 -18.03 -12.05
C GLY A 277 4.35 -16.54 -11.69
N VAL A 278 3.19 -15.88 -11.85
CA VAL A 278 2.97 -14.47 -11.48
C VAL A 278 1.93 -14.36 -10.38
N TYR A 279 2.30 -13.77 -9.27
CA TYR A 279 1.43 -13.46 -8.13
C TYR A 279 1.51 -11.98 -7.78
N ALA A 280 0.57 -11.49 -7.00
CA ALA A 280 0.60 -10.15 -6.45
C ALA A 280 0.29 -10.18 -4.95
N ALA A 281 0.69 -9.14 -4.21
CA ALA A 281 0.39 -8.98 -2.79
C ALA A 281 0.45 -7.52 -2.35
N GLY A 282 -0.35 -7.17 -1.33
CA GLY A 282 -0.43 -5.83 -0.77
C GLY A 282 -1.41 -4.94 -1.52
N ASP A 283 -1.28 -3.65 -1.30
CA ASP A 283 -2.28 -2.64 -1.66
C ASP A 283 -2.54 -2.49 -3.18
N VAL A 284 -1.70 -3.08 -4.04
CA VAL A 284 -1.94 -3.15 -5.49
C VAL A 284 -3.12 -4.07 -5.84
N ILE A 285 -3.53 -4.94 -4.92
CA ILE A 285 -4.68 -5.84 -5.04
C ILE A 285 -5.93 -5.15 -4.52
N GLU A 286 -7.07 -5.37 -5.17
CA GLU A 286 -8.37 -4.96 -4.66
C GLU A 286 -8.57 -5.47 -3.22
N GLY A 287 -8.97 -4.56 -2.29
CA GLY A 287 -9.27 -4.95 -0.92
C GLY A 287 -8.94 -3.88 0.12
N LEU A 288 -8.50 -4.34 1.27
CA LEU A 288 -8.19 -3.50 2.41
C LEU A 288 -6.70 -3.16 2.48
N ASP A 289 -6.37 -1.89 2.31
CA ASP A 289 -5.02 -1.34 2.36
C ASP A 289 -4.49 -1.28 3.79
N GLN A 290 -4.01 -2.41 4.31
CA GLN A 290 -3.46 -2.52 5.67
C GLN A 290 -2.18 -3.34 5.69
N ILE A 291 -1.22 -2.93 6.53
CA ILE A 291 0.08 -3.62 6.67
C ILE A 291 -0.14 -5.11 7.02
N SER A 292 -1.05 -5.42 7.94
CA SER A 292 -1.35 -6.81 8.34
C SER A 292 -1.95 -7.63 7.20
N VAL A 293 -2.77 -7.03 6.34
CA VAL A 293 -3.33 -7.67 5.15
C VAL A 293 -2.22 -7.94 4.14
N ALA A 294 -1.39 -6.93 3.86
CA ALA A 294 -0.25 -7.05 2.95
C ALA A 294 0.72 -8.17 3.36
N ILE A 295 1.01 -8.30 4.66
CA ILE A 295 1.83 -9.40 5.22
C ILE A 295 1.16 -10.76 4.98
N GLY A 296 -0.13 -10.89 5.28
CA GLY A 296 -0.88 -12.14 5.09
C GLY A 296 -0.95 -12.58 3.63
N GLN A 297 -1.31 -11.67 2.72
CA GLN A 297 -1.34 -11.93 1.28
C GLN A 297 0.04 -12.34 0.75
N ALA A 298 1.09 -11.66 1.19
CA ALA A 298 2.47 -11.94 0.77
C ALA A 298 2.95 -13.33 1.20
N ALA A 299 2.61 -13.76 2.41
CA ALA A 299 2.92 -15.11 2.88
C ALA A 299 2.24 -16.19 2.02
N MET A 300 0.98 -15.95 1.62
CA MET A 300 0.23 -16.83 0.73
C MET A 300 0.83 -16.84 -0.67
N ALA A 301 1.06 -15.68 -1.28
CA ALA A 301 1.65 -15.54 -2.62
C ALA A 301 3.01 -16.24 -2.71
N ALA A 302 3.89 -16.00 -1.74
CA ALA A 302 5.20 -16.63 -1.66
C ALA A 302 5.12 -18.16 -1.56
N THR A 303 4.18 -18.67 -0.75
CA THR A 303 3.99 -20.12 -0.59
C THR A 303 3.42 -20.76 -1.85
N ARG A 304 2.45 -20.12 -2.49
CA ARG A 304 1.85 -20.59 -3.75
C ARG A 304 2.88 -20.60 -4.88
N LEU A 305 3.64 -19.52 -5.03
CA LEU A 305 4.71 -19.44 -6.04
C LEU A 305 5.81 -20.50 -5.78
N HIS A 306 6.19 -20.72 -4.51
CA HIS A 306 7.13 -21.79 -4.17
C HIS A 306 6.60 -23.16 -4.57
N ASN A 307 5.33 -23.47 -4.31
CA ASN A 307 4.73 -24.74 -4.69
C ASN A 307 4.68 -24.90 -6.22
N TRP A 308 4.28 -23.84 -6.94
CA TRP A 308 4.34 -23.84 -8.41
C TRP A 308 5.74 -24.12 -8.94
N LEU A 309 6.77 -23.47 -8.38
CA LEU A 309 8.19 -23.76 -8.74
C LEU A 309 8.59 -25.22 -8.45
N ARG A 310 8.12 -25.79 -7.33
CA ARG A 310 8.37 -27.22 -7.02
C ARG A 310 7.74 -28.15 -8.06
N GLU A 311 6.57 -27.81 -8.56
CA GLU A 311 5.92 -28.57 -9.64
C GLU A 311 6.76 -28.50 -10.94
N GLN A 312 7.26 -27.31 -11.28
CA GLN A 312 8.16 -27.13 -12.42
C GLN A 312 9.47 -27.90 -12.24
N ASP A 313 9.99 -27.99 -11.01
CA ASP A 313 11.21 -28.71 -10.66
C ASP A 313 10.96 -30.24 -10.58
N GLY A 314 9.72 -30.73 -10.72
CA GLY A 314 9.36 -32.13 -10.57
C GLY A 314 9.41 -32.63 -9.10
N HIS A 315 9.42 -31.72 -8.12
CA HIS A 315 9.53 -32.01 -6.69
C HIS A 315 8.15 -32.15 -6.01
N VAL A 316 7.21 -32.82 -6.67
CA VAL A 316 5.87 -33.12 -6.15
C VAL A 316 5.53 -34.59 -6.35
N MET A 317 4.64 -35.13 -5.54
CA MET A 317 4.16 -36.50 -5.71
C MET A 317 3.22 -36.59 -6.93
N ALA A 318 3.27 -37.71 -7.64
CA ALA A 318 2.51 -37.90 -8.88
C ALA A 318 0.99 -37.76 -8.69
N ASP A 319 0.46 -38.06 -7.51
CA ASP A 319 -0.97 -37.99 -7.18
C ASP A 319 -1.45 -36.59 -6.75
N GLN A 320 -0.57 -35.58 -6.79
CA GLN A 320 -0.86 -34.18 -6.45
C GLN A 320 -0.94 -33.27 -7.69
N LYS A 321 -0.91 -33.88 -8.90
CA LYS A 321 -1.02 -33.13 -10.16
C LYS A 321 -2.46 -32.99 -10.62
#